data_0ba9e4df3e4cc21529a879892c5ab0c9
#
_entry.id   0ba9e4df3e4cc21529a879892c5ab0c9
#
_cell.length_a   1.000
_cell.length_b   1.000
_cell.length_c   1.000
_cell.angle_alpha   90.00
_cell.angle_beta   90.00
_cell.angle_gamma   90.00
#
_symmetry.space_group_name_H-M   'P 1'
#
loop_
_entity.id
_entity.type
_entity.pdbx_description
1 polymer ?
#
loop_
_entity_poly.entity_id
_entity_poly.type
_entity_poly.pdbx_seq_one_letter_code
_entity_poly.pdbx_strand_id
1 'polypeptide(L)'
;LRKGSLREMYQEMADSMSGALQRNKINANIRVYRGSSASIFKSVLDDETYKLMRETKVDIDTLKSKLLGNIVNDKGFMSTTLNEMNVLYADNDFLDNVMLKIDIDKKATGTGFIAPLSEYEDESEVLLDKNTSLYIKDISFNEYKKVYEITCHYLGQI
;
A
#
# COMPACT_ATOMS: atom_id res chain seq x y z
N LEU A 1 -6.91 -9.11 -32.83
CA LEU A 1 -6.09 -8.08 -32.20
C LEU A 1 -4.67 -8.57 -31.98
N ARG A 2 -3.72 -7.84 -32.46
CA ARG A 2 -2.30 -8.14 -32.26
C ARG A 2 -1.96 -7.92 -30.79
N LYS A 3 -1.07 -8.77 -30.24
CA LYS A 3 -0.62 -8.64 -28.83
C LYS A 3 -0.11 -7.23 -28.51
N GLY A 4 0.58 -6.58 -29.48
CA GLY A 4 1.07 -5.21 -29.33
C GLY A 4 -0.04 -4.19 -29.12
N SER A 5 -1.17 -4.35 -29.83
CA SER A 5 -2.31 -3.43 -29.72
C SER A 5 -2.98 -3.48 -28.34
N LEU A 6 -3.09 -4.67 -27.75
CA LEU A 6 -3.64 -4.81 -26.40
C LEU A 6 -2.71 -4.20 -25.35
N ARG A 7 -1.40 -4.44 -25.48
CA ARG A 7 -0.42 -3.86 -24.57
C ARG A 7 -0.43 -2.33 -24.63
N GLU A 8 -0.50 -1.78 -25.85
CA GLU A 8 -0.58 -0.32 -26.04
C GLU A 8 -1.85 0.24 -25.42
N MET A 9 -2.99 -0.43 -25.60
CA MET A 9 -4.26 -0.03 -24.99
C MET A 9 -4.17 0.00 -23.46
N TYR A 10 -3.63 -1.06 -22.84
CA TYR A 10 -3.47 -1.11 -21.39
C TYR A 10 -2.51 -0.05 -20.90
N GLN A 11 -1.44 0.23 -21.64
CA GLN A 11 -0.49 1.27 -21.29
C GLN A 11 -1.15 2.67 -21.34
N GLU A 12 -1.93 2.94 -22.37
CA GLU A 12 -2.67 4.19 -22.49
C GLU A 12 -3.68 4.36 -21.37
N MET A 13 -4.40 3.29 -21.00
CA MET A 13 -5.34 3.31 -19.88
C MET A 13 -4.63 3.61 -18.56
N ALA A 14 -3.49 2.95 -18.31
CA ALA A 14 -2.70 3.17 -17.11
C ALA A 14 -2.17 4.61 -17.05
N ASP A 15 -1.68 5.14 -18.17
CA ASP A 15 -1.17 6.50 -18.23
C ASP A 15 -2.29 7.52 -18.00
N SER A 16 -3.48 7.29 -18.56
CA SER A 16 -4.65 8.14 -18.34
C SER A 16 -5.08 8.14 -16.88
N MET A 17 -5.09 6.97 -16.25
CA MET A 17 -5.45 6.83 -14.83
C MET A 17 -4.42 7.53 -13.95
N SER A 18 -3.13 7.31 -14.21
CA SER A 18 -2.05 7.96 -13.48
C SER A 18 -2.15 9.48 -13.61
N GLY A 19 -2.37 10.00 -14.82
CA GLY A 19 -2.55 11.43 -15.04
C GLY A 19 -3.72 12.01 -14.26
N ALA A 20 -4.85 11.30 -14.21
CA ALA A 20 -6.01 11.72 -13.44
C ALA A 20 -5.69 11.76 -11.94
N LEU A 21 -5.01 10.74 -11.42
CA LEU A 21 -4.61 10.69 -10.02
C LEU A 21 -3.67 11.82 -9.65
N GLN A 22 -2.70 12.13 -10.52
CA GLN A 22 -1.74 13.21 -10.25
C GLN A 22 -2.39 14.61 -10.26
N ARG A 23 -3.51 14.76 -10.96
CA ARG A 23 -4.27 16.02 -10.95
C ARG A 23 -5.21 16.16 -9.77
N ASN A 24 -5.49 15.05 -9.07
CA ASN A 24 -6.40 15.06 -7.92
C ASN A 24 -5.65 15.43 -6.65
N LYS A 25 -6.21 16.36 -5.87
CA LYS A 25 -5.69 16.73 -4.55
C LYS A 25 -6.71 16.34 -3.50
N ILE A 26 -6.27 15.67 -2.46
CA ILE A 26 -7.16 15.39 -1.34
C ILE A 26 -7.30 16.65 -0.47
N ASN A 27 -8.42 16.78 0.21
CA ASN A 27 -8.77 17.99 0.98
C ASN A 27 -8.77 17.78 2.50
N ALA A 28 -8.22 16.66 2.95
CA ALA A 28 -8.08 16.34 4.38
C ALA A 28 -6.89 15.40 4.57
N ASN A 29 -6.34 15.38 5.79
CA ASN A 29 -5.39 14.35 6.17
C ASN A 29 -6.16 13.04 6.35
N ILE A 30 -5.70 11.95 5.73
CA ILE A 30 -6.37 10.66 5.83
C ILE A 30 -5.37 9.57 6.17
N ARG A 31 -5.88 8.47 6.71
CA ARG A 31 -5.13 7.22 6.85
C ARG A 31 -5.85 6.14 6.07
N VAL A 32 -5.10 5.44 5.24
CA VAL A 32 -5.61 4.32 4.46
C VAL A 32 -4.90 3.04 4.85
N TYR A 33 -5.50 1.91 4.54
CA TYR A 33 -5.05 0.59 4.99
C TYR A 33 -4.96 -0.35 3.79
N ARG A 34 -3.94 -1.20 3.80
CA ARG A 34 -3.74 -2.19 2.74
C ARG A 34 -3.15 -3.47 3.31
N GLY A 35 -3.77 -4.60 2.98
CA GLY A 35 -3.15 -5.91 3.20
C GLY A 35 -1.99 -6.09 2.21
N SER A 36 -0.86 -6.54 2.72
CA SER A 36 0.37 -6.68 1.95
C SER A 36 1.19 -7.86 2.45
N SER A 37 2.37 -8.02 1.89
CA SER A 37 3.32 -9.04 2.31
C SER A 37 4.69 -8.42 2.55
N ALA A 38 5.62 -9.22 3.04
CA ALA A 38 6.99 -8.76 3.28
C ALA A 38 7.70 -8.31 2.00
N SER A 39 7.20 -8.68 0.82
CA SER A 39 7.88 -8.44 -0.46
C SER A 39 8.16 -6.96 -0.75
N ILE A 40 7.34 -6.05 -0.25
CA ILE A 40 7.56 -4.62 -0.44
C ILE A 40 8.84 -4.14 0.26
N PHE A 41 9.31 -4.87 1.27
CA PHE A 41 10.50 -4.52 2.05
C PHE A 41 11.76 -5.24 1.61
N LYS A 42 11.67 -6.08 0.58
CA LYS A 42 12.80 -6.90 0.12
C LYS A 42 14.03 -6.05 -0.23
N SER A 43 13.83 -4.88 -0.83
CA SER A 43 14.92 -3.99 -1.24
C SER A 43 15.68 -3.34 -0.09
N VAL A 44 15.11 -3.32 1.11
CA VAL A 44 15.68 -2.65 2.29
C VAL A 44 16.03 -3.61 3.41
N LEU A 45 15.85 -4.91 3.21
CA LEU A 45 16.19 -5.95 4.18
C LEU A 45 17.28 -6.87 3.64
N ASP A 46 18.12 -7.35 4.54
CA ASP A 46 19.03 -8.46 4.23
C ASP A 46 18.24 -9.76 4.05
N ASP A 47 18.84 -10.72 3.35
CA ASP A 47 18.14 -11.97 2.96
C ASP A 47 17.61 -12.74 4.17
N GLU A 48 18.40 -12.81 5.24
CA GLU A 48 18.01 -13.54 6.45
C GLU A 48 16.81 -12.88 7.15
N THR A 49 16.87 -11.56 7.35
CA THR A 49 15.74 -10.83 7.98
C THR A 49 14.50 -10.89 7.11
N TYR A 50 14.67 -10.78 5.81
CA TYR A 50 13.55 -10.90 4.86
C TYR A 50 12.87 -12.27 4.98
N LYS A 51 13.67 -13.33 5.04
CA LYS A 51 13.15 -14.70 5.20
C LYS A 51 12.36 -14.83 6.51
N LEU A 52 12.92 -14.34 7.62
CA LEU A 52 12.26 -14.39 8.92
C LEU A 52 10.98 -13.57 8.93
N MET A 53 10.96 -12.43 8.24
CA MET A 53 9.75 -11.62 8.12
C MET A 53 8.66 -12.35 7.34
N ARG A 54 9.01 -13.00 6.24
CA ARG A 54 8.04 -13.81 5.49
C ARG A 54 7.43 -14.92 6.32
N GLU A 55 8.20 -15.49 7.25
CA GLU A 55 7.76 -16.56 8.13
C GLU A 55 7.07 -16.06 9.42
N THR A 56 6.95 -14.75 9.57
CA THR A 56 6.40 -14.08 10.76
C THR A 56 7.19 -14.44 12.02
N LYS A 57 8.52 -14.52 11.88
CA LYS A 57 9.43 -14.97 12.96
C LYS A 57 10.41 -13.88 13.42
N VAL A 58 10.42 -12.70 12.76
CA VAL A 58 11.32 -11.63 13.19
C VAL A 58 10.64 -10.80 14.28
N ASP A 59 11.39 -10.44 15.31
CA ASP A 59 10.89 -9.62 16.39
C ASP A 59 10.78 -8.14 15.99
N ILE A 60 9.93 -7.41 16.70
CA ILE A 60 9.63 -6.01 16.37
C ILE A 60 10.87 -5.12 16.52
N ASP A 61 11.68 -5.33 17.56
CA ASP A 61 12.87 -4.50 17.77
C ASP A 61 13.87 -4.64 16.62
N THR A 62 14.06 -5.85 16.12
CA THR A 62 14.92 -6.11 14.96
C THR A 62 14.35 -5.44 13.71
N LEU A 63 13.04 -5.56 13.46
CA LEU A 63 12.40 -4.89 12.33
C LEU A 63 12.53 -3.38 12.42
N LYS A 64 12.30 -2.81 13.59
CA LYS A 64 12.46 -1.36 13.78
C LYS A 64 13.87 -0.91 13.45
N SER A 65 14.88 -1.66 13.90
CA SER A 65 16.27 -1.30 13.63
C SER A 65 16.61 -1.36 12.13
N LYS A 66 15.94 -2.21 11.37
CA LYS A 66 16.21 -2.40 9.94
C LYS A 66 15.35 -1.51 9.03
N LEU A 67 14.11 -1.22 9.44
CA LEU A 67 13.14 -0.59 8.55
C LEU A 67 12.84 0.87 8.86
N LEU A 68 12.86 1.29 10.14
CA LEU A 68 12.48 2.67 10.48
C LEU A 68 13.36 3.68 9.75
N GLY A 69 12.72 4.67 9.14
CA GLY A 69 13.41 5.72 8.39
C GLY A 69 13.75 5.36 6.95
N ASN A 70 13.51 4.13 6.53
CA ASN A 70 13.71 3.73 5.15
C ASN A 70 12.50 4.10 4.28
N ILE A 71 12.77 4.24 2.99
CA ILE A 71 11.75 4.50 1.97
C ILE A 71 11.62 3.26 1.11
N VAL A 72 10.39 2.81 0.91
CA VAL A 72 10.07 1.72 0.00
C VAL A 72 9.19 2.26 -1.12
N ASN A 73 9.21 1.59 -2.26
CA ASN A 73 8.46 2.01 -3.44
C ASN A 73 7.65 0.83 -3.96
N ASP A 74 6.38 1.07 -4.26
CA ASP A 74 5.55 0.12 -4.96
C ASP A 74 5.38 0.58 -6.41
N LYS A 75 5.75 -0.28 -7.35
CA LYS A 75 5.72 0.06 -8.77
C LYS A 75 4.34 0.04 -9.37
N GLY A 76 3.41 -0.71 -8.78
CA GLY A 76 2.04 -0.82 -9.26
C GLY A 76 1.11 0.17 -8.59
N PHE A 77 -0.12 0.24 -9.10
CA PHE A 77 -1.19 0.93 -8.40
C PHE A 77 -1.51 0.19 -7.11
N MET A 78 -1.77 0.93 -6.05
CA MET A 78 -2.16 0.35 -4.77
C MET A 78 -3.62 0.64 -4.47
N SER A 79 -4.41 -0.43 -4.35
CA SER A 79 -5.77 -0.34 -3.85
C SER A 79 -5.74 -0.34 -2.33
N THR A 80 -6.32 0.68 -1.72
CA THR A 80 -6.38 0.83 -0.27
C THR A 80 -7.81 1.10 0.18
N THR A 81 -8.04 1.05 1.49
CA THR A 81 -9.35 1.35 2.07
C THR A 81 -9.21 2.32 3.23
N LEU A 82 -10.25 3.13 3.44
CA LEU A 82 -10.35 3.98 4.64
C LEU A 82 -10.77 3.19 5.88
N ASN A 83 -11.25 1.97 5.72
CA ASN A 83 -11.74 1.16 6.81
C ASN A 83 -10.78 0.02 7.14
N GLU A 84 -10.09 0.12 8.29
CA GLU A 84 -9.16 -0.90 8.78
C GLU A 84 -9.78 -2.30 8.84
N MET A 85 -11.05 -2.39 9.20
CA MET A 85 -11.75 -3.66 9.33
C MET A 85 -11.88 -4.40 8.00
N ASN A 86 -11.93 -3.67 6.90
CA ASN A 86 -11.95 -4.28 5.57
C ASN A 86 -10.67 -5.05 5.24
N VAL A 87 -9.56 -4.71 5.90
CA VAL A 87 -8.29 -5.44 5.75
C VAL A 87 -8.20 -6.59 6.76
N LEU A 88 -8.45 -6.29 8.03
CA LEU A 88 -8.24 -7.27 9.12
C LEU A 88 -9.25 -8.42 9.12
N TYR A 89 -10.47 -8.18 8.66
CA TYR A 89 -11.57 -9.15 8.74
C TYR A 89 -12.15 -9.53 7.38
N ALA A 90 -11.45 -9.19 6.30
CA ALA A 90 -11.87 -9.64 4.98
C ALA A 90 -11.73 -11.16 4.85
N ASP A 91 -12.75 -11.81 4.27
CA ASP A 91 -12.74 -13.25 4.00
C ASP A 91 -11.92 -13.58 2.74
N ASN A 92 -10.98 -12.74 2.37
CA ASN A 92 -10.16 -12.92 1.20
C ASN A 92 -8.68 -12.97 1.57
N ASP A 93 -7.89 -13.54 0.70
CA ASP A 93 -6.47 -13.79 0.89
C ASP A 93 -5.60 -12.54 0.67
N PHE A 94 -6.17 -11.32 0.78
CA PHE A 94 -5.42 -10.09 0.57
C PHE A 94 -4.55 -9.69 1.76
N LEU A 95 -4.85 -10.22 2.94
CA LEU A 95 -4.01 -10.01 4.10
C LEU A 95 -3.09 -11.21 4.25
N ASP A 96 -1.84 -11.06 3.88
CA ASP A 96 -0.80 -12.04 4.21
C ASP A 96 -0.34 -11.78 5.64
N ASN A 97 0.87 -11.32 5.86
CA ASN A 97 1.37 -11.08 7.22
C ASN A 97 1.76 -9.63 7.48
N VAL A 98 1.39 -8.73 6.58
CA VAL A 98 1.69 -7.30 6.70
C VAL A 98 0.42 -6.49 6.46
N MET A 99 0.13 -5.55 7.35
CA MET A 99 -0.87 -4.51 7.10
C MET A 99 -0.16 -3.17 7.05
N LEU A 100 -0.28 -2.48 5.93
CA LEU A 100 0.21 -1.11 5.78
C LEU A 100 -0.84 -0.13 6.28
N LYS A 101 -0.41 0.80 7.12
CA LYS A 101 -1.19 1.97 7.51
C LYS A 101 -0.49 3.16 6.89
N ILE A 102 -1.15 3.84 5.95
CA ILE A 102 -0.51 4.89 5.16
C ILE A 102 -1.17 6.22 5.48
N ASP A 103 -0.38 7.13 6.06
CA ASP A 103 -0.82 8.48 6.36
C ASP A 103 -0.56 9.39 5.15
N ILE A 104 -1.62 10.02 4.66
CA ILE A 104 -1.59 10.88 3.48
C ILE A 104 -2.01 12.28 3.89
N ASP A 105 -1.13 13.25 3.63
CA ASP A 105 -1.38 14.63 4.03
C ASP A 105 -2.37 15.32 3.10
N LYS A 106 -3.09 16.28 3.65
CA LYS A 106 -3.93 17.21 2.90
C LYS A 106 -3.14 17.81 1.74
N LYS A 107 -3.78 17.92 0.58
CA LYS A 107 -3.22 18.44 -0.68
C LYS A 107 -2.26 17.48 -1.39
N ALA A 108 -2.05 16.27 -0.88
CA ALA A 108 -1.29 15.26 -1.61
C ALA A 108 -1.97 14.94 -2.94
N THR A 109 -1.17 14.68 -3.97
CA THR A 109 -1.64 14.21 -5.28
C THR A 109 -1.28 12.76 -5.48
N GLY A 110 -1.76 12.15 -6.57
CA GLY A 110 -1.49 10.74 -6.86
C GLY A 110 -2.45 9.79 -6.15
N THR A 111 -3.57 10.30 -5.63
CA THR A 111 -4.59 9.51 -4.95
C THR A 111 -5.96 9.81 -5.53
N GLY A 112 -6.85 8.83 -5.47
CA GLY A 112 -8.22 9.02 -5.93
C GLY A 112 -9.20 8.16 -5.15
N PHE A 113 -10.33 8.76 -4.74
CA PHE A 113 -11.44 8.01 -4.19
C PHE A 113 -12.17 7.35 -5.35
N ILE A 114 -12.30 6.03 -5.27
CA ILE A 114 -13.09 5.30 -6.25
C ILE A 114 -14.54 5.32 -5.75
N ALA A 115 -15.41 6.03 -6.50
CA ALA A 115 -16.83 6.02 -6.21
C ALA A 115 -17.33 4.58 -6.31
N PRO A 116 -18.15 4.12 -5.36
CA PRO A 116 -18.59 2.74 -5.36
C PRO A 116 -19.49 2.48 -6.57
N LEU A 117 -18.92 1.87 -7.60
CA LEU A 117 -19.68 1.19 -8.63
C LEU A 117 -20.06 -0.21 -8.15
N SER A 118 -19.57 -0.60 -6.96
CA SER A 118 -19.86 -1.88 -6.35
C SER A 118 -21.10 -1.78 -5.45
N GLU A 119 -21.80 -2.90 -5.31
CA GLU A 119 -22.93 -3.04 -4.41
C GLU A 119 -22.56 -2.91 -2.92
N TYR A 120 -21.26 -2.73 -2.64
CA TYR A 120 -20.72 -2.65 -1.28
C TYR A 120 -20.26 -1.22 -0.99
N GLU A 121 -21.17 -0.39 -0.47
CA GLU A 121 -20.88 1.00 -0.11
C GLU A 121 -19.79 1.15 0.96
N ASP A 122 -19.45 0.05 1.66
CA ASP A 122 -18.51 0.06 2.78
C ASP A 122 -17.04 -0.06 2.36
N GLU A 123 -16.74 -0.21 1.07
CA GLU A 123 -15.37 -0.43 0.62
C GLU A 123 -14.52 0.83 0.57
N SER A 124 -15.09 2.02 0.67
CA SER A 124 -14.37 3.31 0.78
C SER A 124 -12.95 3.26 0.19
N GLU A 125 -12.85 2.83 -1.07
CA GLU A 125 -11.58 2.55 -1.71
C GLU A 125 -10.86 3.83 -2.11
N VAL A 126 -9.56 3.87 -1.82
CA VAL A 126 -8.67 4.93 -2.26
C VAL A 126 -7.57 4.29 -3.10
N LEU A 127 -7.46 4.71 -4.34
CA LEU A 127 -6.42 4.22 -5.25
C LEU A 127 -5.21 5.14 -5.16
N LEU A 128 -4.03 4.54 -4.96
CA LEU A 128 -2.76 5.25 -5.03
C LEU A 128 -2.08 4.96 -6.36
N ASP A 129 -1.46 5.98 -6.93
CA ASP A 129 -0.79 5.87 -8.22
C ASP A 129 0.37 4.88 -8.18
N LYS A 130 0.77 4.39 -9.34
CA LYS A 130 1.98 3.58 -9.50
C LYS A 130 3.23 4.38 -9.10
N ASN A 131 4.28 3.67 -8.71
CA ASN A 131 5.55 4.26 -8.28
C ASN A 131 5.42 5.15 -7.03
N THR A 132 4.50 4.80 -6.15
CA THR A 132 4.35 5.50 -4.87
C THR A 132 5.45 5.10 -3.91
N SER A 133 6.10 6.10 -3.31
CA SER A 133 7.10 5.92 -2.27
C SER A 133 6.49 6.15 -0.90
N LEU A 134 6.89 5.32 0.06
CA LEU A 134 6.40 5.32 1.43
C LEU A 134 7.58 5.40 2.39
N TYR A 135 7.50 6.31 3.35
CA TYR A 135 8.48 6.45 4.43
C TYR A 135 7.99 5.67 5.64
N ILE A 136 8.82 4.76 6.16
CA ILE A 136 8.42 3.89 7.28
C ILE A 136 8.61 4.62 8.60
N LYS A 137 7.50 4.86 9.33
CA LYS A 137 7.48 5.64 10.57
C LYS A 137 7.42 4.81 11.83
N ASP A 138 6.69 3.70 11.79
CA ASP A 138 6.48 2.88 12.98
C ASP A 138 6.15 1.44 12.59
N ILE A 139 6.39 0.53 13.52
CA ILE A 139 6.12 -0.89 13.33
C ILE A 139 5.57 -1.44 14.65
N SER A 140 4.49 -2.20 14.55
CA SER A 140 3.95 -2.95 15.67
C SER A 140 3.52 -4.33 15.21
N PHE A 141 3.20 -5.21 16.14
CA PHE A 141 2.71 -6.55 15.82
C PHE A 141 1.31 -6.74 16.39
N ASN A 142 0.39 -7.15 15.54
CA ASN A 142 -0.96 -7.49 15.94
C ASN A 142 -0.99 -8.95 16.37
N GLU A 143 -0.98 -9.18 17.68
CA GLU A 143 -0.95 -10.54 18.25
C GLU A 143 -2.20 -11.35 17.92
N TYR A 144 -3.33 -10.68 17.76
CA TYR A 144 -4.60 -11.35 17.47
C TYR A 144 -4.63 -11.90 16.05
N LYS A 145 -4.24 -11.08 15.07
CA LYS A 145 -4.22 -11.46 13.66
C LYS A 145 -2.89 -12.03 13.18
N LYS A 146 -1.85 -11.95 14.01
CA LYS A 146 -0.50 -12.39 13.67
C LYS A 146 0.06 -11.71 12.43
N VAL A 147 -0.08 -10.39 12.38
CA VAL A 147 0.43 -9.58 11.27
C VAL A 147 1.29 -8.44 11.79
N TYR A 148 2.29 -8.07 11.01
CA TYR A 148 3.05 -6.85 11.24
C TYR A 148 2.24 -5.65 10.75
N GLU A 149 2.03 -4.66 11.61
CA GLU A 149 1.38 -3.41 11.25
C GLU A 149 2.45 -2.36 11.05
N ILE A 150 2.60 -1.88 9.81
CA ILE A 150 3.66 -0.96 9.44
C ILE A 150 3.04 0.36 9.03
N THR A 151 3.35 1.40 9.80
CA THR A 151 2.84 2.74 9.57
C THR A 151 3.82 3.51 8.70
N CYS A 152 3.31 4.04 7.60
CA CYS A 152 4.10 4.76 6.60
C CYS A 152 3.54 6.16 6.37
N HIS A 153 4.41 7.04 5.93
CA HIS A 153 4.03 8.36 5.43
C HIS A 153 4.08 8.34 3.90
N TYR A 154 3.01 8.78 3.26
CA TYR A 154 2.89 8.85 1.81
C TYR A 154 3.76 9.97 1.27
N LEU A 155 4.67 9.63 0.36
CA LEU A 155 5.54 10.60 -0.30
C LEU A 155 5.15 10.85 -1.76
N GLY A 156 4.28 10.02 -2.31
CA GLY A 156 3.93 10.08 -3.72
C GLY A 156 5.05 9.58 -4.62
N GLN A 157 5.09 10.09 -5.83
CA GLN A 157 6.15 9.80 -6.79
C GLN A 157 7.32 10.77 -6.56
N ILE A 158 8.45 10.23 -6.17
CA ILE A 158 9.67 11.02 -5.96
C ILE A 158 10.82 10.49 -6.80
#